data_e17284ab3a28defbf6ad091ffcb804b4
#
_entry.id   e17284ab3a28defbf6ad091ffcb804b4
#
_cell.length_a   1.000
_cell.length_b   1.000
_cell.length_c   1.000
_cell.angle_alpha   90.00
_cell.angle_beta   90.00
_cell.angle_gamma   90.00
#
_symmetry.space_group_name_H-M   'P 1'
#
loop_
_entity.id
_entity.type
_entity.pdbx_description
1 polymer ?
#
loop_
_entity_poly.entity_id
_entity_poly.type
_entity_poly.pdbx_seq_one_letter_code
_entity_poly.pdbx_strand_id
1 'polypeptide(L)'
;YVFETITNKGVKKYSKLLIDSGNSESVWVFNKDKVLIPMSDHYLEDFLGRGFNGDVFGKRSRIEQIEFGGHQFKEVITNFPDSISTKSVNLVDHRVGSIGGEILSRFTLFFDYPNNVMYTKPNVTVDDPFNFNMSGIEVEHTGLQWIKEEYSSAKDGITIYTNTRASDYGTINENYQNSLKTRFSLVPVFKILSVRPNSEAEIAGLKRGDK
;
A
#
# COMPACT_ATOMS: atom_id res chain seq x y z
N TYR A 1 1.92 -23.66 -2.59
CA TYR A 1 2.30 -23.44 -1.19
C TYR A 1 3.80 -23.59 -1.03
N VAL A 2 4.36 -22.85 -0.08
CA VAL A 2 5.74 -23.02 0.40
C VAL A 2 5.72 -23.38 1.88
N PHE A 3 6.81 -23.96 2.34
CA PHE A 3 7.01 -24.26 3.75
C PHE A 3 8.23 -23.50 4.23
N GLU A 4 8.00 -22.50 5.07
CA GLU A 4 9.03 -21.59 5.53
C GLU A 4 9.00 -21.44 7.05
N THR A 5 10.11 -21.00 7.61
CA THR A 5 10.24 -20.85 9.07
C THR A 5 9.90 -19.42 9.47
N ILE A 6 8.94 -19.30 10.38
CA ILE A 6 8.62 -18.04 11.05
C ILE A 6 9.13 -18.11 12.48
N THR A 7 9.82 -17.06 12.94
CA THR A 7 10.28 -16.90 14.31
C THR A 7 9.69 -15.62 14.91
N ASN A 8 9.06 -15.76 16.08
CA ASN A 8 8.60 -14.60 16.83
C ASN A 8 8.48 -14.94 18.34
N LYS A 9 8.90 -14.02 19.22
CA LYS A 9 8.92 -14.19 20.69
C LYS A 9 9.57 -15.51 21.12
N GLY A 10 10.69 -15.87 20.47
CA GLY A 10 11.41 -17.11 20.73
C GLY A 10 10.72 -18.39 20.22
N VAL A 11 9.54 -18.28 19.62
CA VAL A 11 8.83 -19.40 19.00
C VAL A 11 9.24 -19.52 17.55
N LYS A 12 9.81 -20.67 17.19
CA LYS A 12 10.19 -21.01 15.81
C LYS A 12 9.21 -22.04 15.26
N LYS A 13 8.55 -21.71 14.12
CA LYS A 13 7.54 -22.57 13.49
C LYS A 13 7.83 -22.75 12.00
N TYR A 14 7.90 -24.01 11.60
CA TYR A 14 7.87 -24.39 10.19
C TYR A 14 6.42 -24.35 9.70
N SER A 15 6.13 -23.45 8.79
CA SER A 15 4.77 -22.99 8.46
C SER A 15 4.45 -23.17 7.00
N LYS A 16 3.26 -23.75 6.71
CA LYS A 16 2.72 -23.82 5.35
C LYS A 16 2.08 -22.51 4.97
N LEU A 17 2.62 -21.84 3.96
CA LEU A 17 2.19 -20.51 3.53
C LEU A 17 1.71 -20.56 2.07
N LEU A 18 0.66 -19.80 1.76
CA LEU A 18 0.25 -19.57 0.37
C LEU A 18 1.15 -18.50 -0.24
N ILE A 19 1.61 -18.71 -1.45
CA ILE A 19 2.20 -17.66 -2.29
C ILE A 19 1.04 -16.87 -2.88
N ASP A 20 0.91 -15.59 -2.55
CA ASP A 20 -0.23 -14.75 -2.91
C ASP A 20 0.26 -13.44 -3.54
N SER A 21 0.44 -13.42 -4.84
CA SER A 21 0.88 -12.24 -5.59
C SER A 21 -0.22 -11.16 -5.71
N GLY A 22 -1.47 -11.50 -5.39
CA GLY A 22 -2.58 -10.57 -5.34
C GLY A 22 -2.67 -9.78 -4.03
N ASN A 23 -1.91 -10.19 -3.02
CA ASN A 23 -1.78 -9.49 -1.76
C ASN A 23 -0.54 -8.60 -1.78
N SER A 24 -0.70 -7.28 -1.61
CA SER A 24 0.41 -6.31 -1.59
C SER A 24 1.28 -6.37 -0.34
N GLU A 25 0.76 -6.92 0.75
CA GLU A 25 1.44 -6.98 2.04
C GLU A 25 2.57 -8.01 2.08
N SER A 26 3.37 -8.01 3.17
CA SER A 26 4.46 -8.97 3.31
C SER A 26 4.00 -10.35 3.76
N VAL A 27 3.40 -10.45 4.93
CA VAL A 27 2.96 -11.72 5.52
C VAL A 27 1.60 -11.55 6.18
N TRP A 28 0.74 -12.55 5.98
CA TRP A 28 -0.49 -12.72 6.75
C TRP A 28 -0.39 -13.99 7.58
N VAL A 29 -0.79 -13.92 8.85
CA VAL A 29 -0.83 -15.06 9.77
C VAL A 29 -2.26 -15.26 10.28
N PHE A 30 -2.81 -16.44 10.02
CA PHE A 30 -4.14 -16.85 10.47
C PHE A 30 -4.00 -17.75 11.70
N ASN A 31 -4.28 -17.23 12.89
CA ASN A 31 -4.19 -18.01 14.12
C ASN A 31 -5.48 -18.83 14.39
N LYS A 32 -5.99 -19.57 13.40
CA LYS A 32 -7.24 -20.34 13.54
C LYS A 32 -7.10 -21.59 14.40
N ASP A 33 -6.04 -22.36 14.25
CA ASP A 33 -5.94 -23.70 14.82
C ASP A 33 -4.71 -23.86 15.73
N LYS A 34 -4.71 -23.28 16.91
CA LYS A 34 -3.68 -23.52 17.94
C LYS A 34 -2.20 -23.47 17.51
N VAL A 35 -1.92 -23.32 16.21
CA VAL A 35 -0.57 -23.08 15.67
C VAL A 35 -0.30 -21.59 15.80
N LEU A 36 -0.08 -21.17 17.02
CA LEU A 36 0.10 -19.77 17.32
C LEU A 36 1.54 -19.36 16.95
N ILE A 37 1.63 -18.46 15.96
CA ILE A 37 2.75 -17.55 15.89
C ILE A 37 2.37 -16.39 16.80
N PRO A 38 3.04 -16.23 17.94
CA PRO A 38 2.68 -15.20 18.90
C PRO A 38 2.84 -13.83 18.22
N MET A 39 1.90 -12.94 18.42
CA MET A 39 1.99 -11.55 17.97
C MET A 39 2.82 -10.75 18.97
N SER A 40 3.53 -9.71 18.53
CA SER A 40 4.17 -8.75 19.43
C SER A 40 3.13 -7.95 20.21
N ASP A 41 3.52 -7.47 21.40
CA ASP A 41 2.67 -6.61 22.23
C ASP A 41 2.53 -5.20 21.62
N HIS A 42 3.43 -4.84 20.70
CA HIS A 42 3.37 -3.63 19.91
C HIS A 42 2.68 -3.91 18.57
N TYR A 43 1.48 -3.42 18.42
CA TYR A 43 0.68 -3.57 17.19
C TYR A 43 -0.15 -2.32 16.90
N LEU A 44 -0.59 -2.20 15.67
CA LEU A 44 -1.56 -1.22 15.22
C LEU A 44 -2.85 -1.95 14.85
N GLU A 45 -4.00 -1.44 15.25
CA GLU A 45 -5.28 -1.84 14.69
C GLU A 45 -5.45 -1.13 13.35
N ASP A 46 -5.71 -1.89 12.28
CA ASP A 46 -5.67 -1.35 10.94
C ASP A 46 -6.65 -2.04 10.01
N PHE A 47 -6.97 -1.36 8.93
CA PHE A 47 -7.54 -1.97 7.74
C PHE A 47 -6.44 -2.74 7.03
N LEU A 48 -6.61 -4.04 6.85
CA LEU A 48 -5.61 -4.92 6.25
C LEU A 48 -5.80 -5.15 4.76
N GLY A 49 -6.93 -4.75 4.21
CA GLY A 49 -7.23 -4.89 2.80
C GLY A 49 -8.69 -5.26 2.53
N ARG A 50 -9.00 -5.47 1.25
CA ARG A 50 -10.32 -5.90 0.80
C ARG A 50 -10.22 -7.25 0.09
N GLY A 51 -10.94 -8.23 0.60
CA GLY A 51 -11.07 -9.56 -0.02
C GLY A 51 -12.40 -9.74 -0.74
N PHE A 52 -12.63 -10.93 -1.27
CA PHE A 52 -13.93 -11.28 -1.92
C PHE A 52 -15.13 -11.13 -0.99
N ASN A 53 -14.93 -11.31 0.31
CA ASN A 53 -16.01 -11.25 1.32
C ASN A 53 -16.13 -9.86 1.98
N GLY A 54 -15.43 -8.86 1.47
CA GLY A 54 -15.47 -7.48 1.98
C GLY A 54 -14.18 -7.02 2.65
N ASP A 55 -14.32 -5.99 3.45
CA ASP A 55 -13.22 -5.34 4.14
C ASP A 55 -12.66 -6.25 5.25
N VAL A 56 -11.34 -6.34 5.34
CA VAL A 56 -10.62 -7.13 6.34
C VAL A 56 -9.93 -6.20 7.32
N PHE A 57 -10.23 -6.36 8.58
CA PHE A 57 -9.61 -5.63 9.69
C PHE A 57 -8.80 -6.59 10.55
N GLY A 58 -7.90 -6.03 11.34
CA GLY A 58 -7.09 -6.81 12.28
C GLY A 58 -5.92 -6.01 12.80
N LYS A 59 -4.91 -6.73 13.22
CA LYS A 59 -3.72 -6.16 13.83
C LYS A 59 -2.53 -6.27 12.90
N ARG A 60 -1.76 -5.20 12.83
CA ARG A 60 -0.50 -5.13 12.08
C ARG A 60 0.64 -5.01 13.09
N SER A 61 1.60 -5.90 13.02
CA SER A 61 2.72 -5.96 13.95
C SER A 61 3.99 -6.39 13.24
N ARG A 62 5.11 -6.46 13.94
CA ARG A 62 6.35 -7.03 13.42
C ARG A 62 6.57 -8.42 13.98
N ILE A 63 7.07 -9.32 13.15
CA ILE A 63 7.67 -10.59 13.58
C ILE A 63 9.18 -10.48 13.51
N GLU A 64 9.87 -11.22 14.37
CA GLU A 64 11.33 -11.17 14.46
C GLU A 64 11.99 -11.59 13.14
N GLN A 65 11.50 -12.68 12.54
CA GLN A 65 12.11 -13.24 11.34
C GLN A 65 11.15 -14.13 10.56
N ILE A 66 11.30 -14.12 9.25
CA ILE A 66 10.81 -15.16 8.33
C ILE A 66 11.92 -15.56 7.36
N GLU A 67 12.02 -16.85 7.09
CA GLU A 67 12.85 -17.38 6.01
C GLU A 67 11.99 -17.51 4.76
N PHE A 68 12.50 -17.09 3.60
CA PHE A 68 11.85 -17.32 2.31
C PHE A 68 12.90 -17.41 1.21
N GLY A 69 12.83 -18.50 0.45
CA GLY A 69 13.74 -18.71 -0.69
C GLY A 69 15.23 -18.73 -0.30
N GLY A 70 15.56 -19.20 0.89
CA GLY A 70 16.92 -19.20 1.44
C GLY A 70 17.38 -17.85 2.01
N HIS A 71 16.53 -16.83 2.00
CA HIS A 71 16.82 -15.52 2.58
C HIS A 71 16.12 -15.35 3.94
N GLN A 72 16.77 -14.63 4.86
CA GLN A 72 16.22 -14.32 6.18
C GLN A 72 15.81 -12.84 6.23
N PHE A 73 14.51 -12.59 6.38
CA PHE A 73 13.97 -11.27 6.57
C PHE A 73 13.72 -11.04 8.05
N LYS A 74 14.14 -9.88 8.56
CA LYS A 74 13.97 -9.48 9.96
C LYS A 74 12.96 -8.34 10.07
N GLU A 75 12.34 -8.22 11.25
CA GLU A 75 11.41 -7.15 11.58
C GLU A 75 10.30 -6.99 10.53
N VAL A 76 9.78 -8.12 10.04
CA VAL A 76 8.83 -8.17 8.94
C VAL A 76 7.45 -7.72 9.42
N ILE A 77 6.86 -6.77 8.71
CA ILE A 77 5.48 -6.34 8.97
C ILE A 77 4.54 -7.49 8.65
N THR A 78 3.75 -7.88 9.63
CA THR A 78 2.87 -9.04 9.53
C THR A 78 1.46 -8.67 9.95
N ASN A 79 0.51 -9.11 9.18
CA ASN A 79 -0.91 -8.89 9.39
C ASN A 79 -1.53 -10.09 10.11
N PHE A 80 -2.29 -9.82 11.17
CA PHE A 80 -3.06 -10.77 11.95
C PHE A 80 -4.53 -10.41 11.84
N PRO A 81 -5.24 -10.92 10.83
CA PRO A 81 -6.64 -10.58 10.63
C PRO A 81 -7.52 -11.09 11.76
N ASP A 82 -8.57 -10.34 12.07
CA ASP A 82 -9.53 -10.70 13.08
C ASP A 82 -10.29 -11.98 12.72
N SER A 83 -10.66 -12.73 13.71
CA SER A 83 -11.42 -13.98 13.56
C SER A 83 -12.74 -13.78 12.82
N ILE A 84 -13.37 -12.62 12.97
CA ILE A 84 -14.61 -12.26 12.26
C ILE A 84 -14.34 -12.16 10.76
N SER A 85 -13.28 -11.46 10.36
CA SER A 85 -12.90 -11.26 8.96
C SER A 85 -12.48 -12.57 8.28
N THR A 86 -12.00 -13.55 9.04
CA THR A 86 -11.53 -14.83 8.51
C THR A 86 -12.48 -16.00 8.69
N LYS A 87 -13.65 -15.78 9.33
CA LYS A 87 -14.60 -16.84 9.67
C LYS A 87 -15.08 -17.65 8.48
N SER A 88 -15.29 -17.01 7.34
CA SER A 88 -15.76 -17.64 6.10
C SER A 88 -14.62 -18.18 5.21
N VAL A 89 -13.37 -17.98 5.58
CA VAL A 89 -12.23 -18.45 4.79
C VAL A 89 -11.96 -19.91 5.09
N ASN A 90 -12.24 -20.79 4.13
CA ASN A 90 -11.82 -22.19 4.20
C ASN A 90 -10.33 -22.28 3.92
N LEU A 91 -9.54 -22.43 4.97
CA LEU A 91 -8.11 -22.67 4.84
C LEU A 91 -7.88 -24.14 4.49
N VAL A 92 -6.95 -24.37 3.58
CA VAL A 92 -6.39 -25.70 3.33
C VAL A 92 -5.70 -26.18 4.61
N ASP A 93 -5.78 -27.48 4.89
CA ASP A 93 -5.22 -28.07 6.09
C ASP A 93 -3.78 -27.66 6.34
N HIS A 94 -3.51 -27.29 7.58
CA HIS A 94 -2.22 -26.83 8.07
C HIS A 94 -1.70 -25.53 7.46
N ARG A 95 -2.47 -24.81 6.66
CA ARG A 95 -2.10 -23.47 6.20
C ARG A 95 -2.14 -22.48 7.37
N VAL A 96 -0.97 -21.87 7.63
CA VAL A 96 -0.80 -20.90 8.71
C VAL A 96 -1.05 -19.47 8.24
N GLY A 97 -0.76 -19.20 6.96
CA GLY A 97 -0.85 -17.84 6.44
C GLY A 97 -0.58 -17.73 4.95
N SER A 98 -0.13 -16.55 4.54
CA SER A 98 0.33 -16.28 3.17
C SER A 98 1.54 -15.34 3.16
N ILE A 99 2.32 -15.45 2.08
CA ILE A 99 3.39 -14.52 1.72
C ILE A 99 2.87 -13.69 0.56
N GLY A 100 2.94 -12.39 0.70
CA GLY A 100 2.43 -11.45 -0.29
C GLY A 100 3.51 -10.73 -1.09
N GLY A 101 3.04 -9.78 -1.90
CA GLY A 101 3.82 -9.06 -2.90
C GLY A 101 5.03 -8.33 -2.34
N GLU A 102 4.97 -7.80 -1.12
CA GLU A 102 6.10 -7.07 -0.55
C GLU A 102 7.35 -7.95 -0.36
N ILE A 103 7.19 -9.25 -0.03
CA ILE A 103 8.30 -10.21 -0.04
C ILE A 103 8.56 -10.73 -1.44
N LEU A 104 7.50 -11.11 -2.17
CA LEU A 104 7.65 -11.73 -3.48
C LEU A 104 8.33 -10.82 -4.50
N SER A 105 8.08 -9.52 -4.46
CA SER A 105 8.68 -8.51 -5.34
C SER A 105 10.20 -8.35 -5.16
N ARG A 106 10.75 -8.84 -4.06
CA ARG A 106 12.20 -8.82 -3.78
C ARG A 106 12.97 -9.92 -4.51
N PHE A 107 12.24 -10.75 -5.27
CA PHE A 107 12.81 -11.86 -6.03
C PHE A 107 12.31 -11.90 -7.47
N THR A 108 13.13 -12.47 -8.34
CA THR A 108 12.66 -13.09 -9.58
C THR A 108 12.29 -14.52 -9.26
N LEU A 109 11.04 -14.89 -9.52
CA LEU A 109 10.48 -16.20 -9.20
C LEU A 109 10.27 -17.02 -10.47
N PHE A 110 10.72 -18.27 -10.47
CA PHE A 110 10.44 -19.24 -11.52
C PHE A 110 9.69 -20.43 -10.94
N PHE A 111 8.53 -20.72 -11.49
CA PHE A 111 7.67 -21.83 -11.04
C PHE A 111 7.81 -23.01 -12.02
N ASP A 112 8.32 -24.11 -11.53
CA ASP A 112 8.36 -25.41 -12.22
C ASP A 112 7.21 -26.27 -11.67
N TYR A 113 6.02 -26.09 -12.23
CA TYR A 113 4.81 -26.79 -11.77
C TYR A 113 4.91 -28.31 -11.91
N PRO A 114 5.45 -28.88 -13.00
CA PRO A 114 5.61 -30.32 -13.14
C PRO A 114 6.43 -30.97 -12.02
N ASN A 115 7.45 -30.27 -11.54
CA ASN A 115 8.34 -30.75 -10.48
C ASN A 115 7.99 -30.24 -9.08
N ASN A 116 6.95 -29.40 -8.95
CA ASN A 116 6.57 -28.73 -7.70
C ASN A 116 7.73 -27.94 -7.05
N VAL A 117 8.54 -27.29 -7.87
CA VAL A 117 9.71 -26.52 -7.42
C VAL A 117 9.51 -25.03 -7.77
N MET A 118 9.94 -24.17 -6.87
CA MET A 118 10.08 -22.75 -7.10
C MET A 118 11.55 -22.35 -6.94
N TYR A 119 12.10 -21.70 -7.95
CA TYR A 119 13.43 -21.10 -7.87
C TYR A 119 13.29 -19.61 -7.56
N THR A 120 14.13 -19.14 -6.66
CA THR A 120 14.16 -17.74 -6.25
C THR A 120 15.52 -17.14 -6.57
N LYS A 121 15.53 -15.95 -7.14
CA LYS A 121 16.74 -15.15 -7.33
C LYS A 121 16.49 -13.76 -6.72
N PRO A 122 17.23 -13.39 -5.66
CA PRO A 122 17.07 -12.08 -5.03
C PRO A 122 17.41 -10.96 -6.02
N ASN A 123 16.72 -9.84 -5.91
CA ASN A 123 17.00 -8.62 -6.66
C ASN A 123 17.62 -7.55 -5.74
N VAL A 124 17.78 -6.33 -6.25
CA VAL A 124 18.45 -5.22 -5.54
C VAL A 124 17.69 -4.73 -4.30
N THR A 125 16.41 -5.04 -4.17
CA THR A 125 15.56 -4.60 -3.04
C THR A 125 15.44 -5.65 -1.93
N VAL A 126 16.17 -6.77 -2.02
CA VAL A 126 16.03 -7.90 -1.08
C VAL A 126 16.29 -7.48 0.37
N ASP A 127 17.23 -6.58 0.59
CA ASP A 127 17.63 -6.09 1.92
C ASP A 127 16.91 -4.79 2.34
N ASP A 128 15.97 -4.29 1.54
CA ASP A 128 15.22 -3.08 1.89
C ASP A 128 14.41 -3.30 3.18
N PRO A 129 14.33 -2.30 4.07
CA PRO A 129 13.57 -2.41 5.30
C PRO A 129 12.06 -2.49 5.02
N PHE A 130 11.32 -3.10 5.94
CA PHE A 130 9.86 -3.07 5.97
C PHE A 130 9.38 -1.81 6.68
N ASN A 131 8.60 -0.98 6.00
CA ASN A 131 8.14 0.30 6.52
C ASN A 131 6.62 0.33 6.66
N PHE A 132 6.13 0.80 7.81
CA PHE A 132 4.71 1.10 7.98
C PHE A 132 4.30 2.29 7.12
N ASN A 133 3.08 2.26 6.63
CA ASN A 133 2.43 3.45 6.09
C ASN A 133 2.22 4.48 7.22
N MET A 134 3.05 5.51 7.23
CA MET A 134 3.05 6.54 8.28
C MET A 134 1.94 7.59 8.09
N SER A 135 1.33 7.67 6.92
CA SER A 135 0.24 8.62 6.67
C SER A 135 -1.03 8.28 7.45
N GLY A 136 -1.22 7.02 7.75
CA GLY A 136 -2.42 6.53 8.43
C GLY A 136 -3.66 6.47 7.54
N ILE A 137 -3.51 6.61 6.22
CA ILE A 137 -4.61 6.46 5.26
C ILE A 137 -4.30 5.35 4.26
N GLU A 138 -5.36 4.65 3.84
CA GLU A 138 -5.34 3.81 2.64
C GLU A 138 -6.19 4.48 1.58
N VAL A 139 -5.70 4.47 0.33
CA VAL A 139 -6.39 5.09 -0.80
C VAL A 139 -6.73 4.04 -1.86
N GLU A 140 -7.87 4.24 -2.52
CA GLU A 140 -8.25 3.43 -3.69
C GLU A 140 -8.38 4.31 -4.93
N HIS A 141 -7.97 3.80 -6.07
CA HIS A 141 -8.21 4.43 -7.36
C HIS A 141 -9.65 4.16 -7.79
N THR A 142 -10.46 5.21 -7.95
CA THR A 142 -11.90 5.10 -8.23
C THR A 142 -12.27 5.39 -9.68
N GLY A 143 -11.28 5.50 -10.55
CA GLY A 143 -11.49 5.77 -11.97
C GLY A 143 -10.81 7.04 -12.44
N LEU A 144 -11.31 7.58 -13.54
CA LEU A 144 -10.79 8.78 -14.18
C LEU A 144 -11.84 9.89 -14.16
N GLN A 145 -11.38 11.11 -14.01
CA GLN A 145 -12.24 12.31 -14.03
C GLN A 145 -11.69 13.33 -15.03
N TRP A 146 -12.59 13.95 -15.80
CA TRP A 146 -12.24 15.11 -16.56
C TRP A 146 -12.08 16.33 -15.66
N ILE A 147 -10.93 16.98 -15.74
CA ILE A 147 -10.71 18.29 -15.12
C ILE A 147 -10.56 19.33 -16.22
N LYS A 148 -11.11 20.51 -15.95
CA LYS A 148 -10.96 21.70 -16.78
C LYS A 148 -9.87 22.57 -16.15
N GLU A 149 -8.80 22.79 -16.89
CA GLU A 149 -7.71 23.68 -16.49
C GLU A 149 -7.74 24.93 -17.39
N GLU A 150 -7.68 26.09 -16.79
CA GLU A 150 -7.52 27.34 -17.51
C GLU A 150 -6.07 27.80 -17.35
N TYR A 151 -5.41 28.00 -18.48
CA TYR A 151 -4.03 28.47 -18.50
C TYR A 151 -3.87 29.63 -19.47
N SER A 152 -3.04 30.62 -19.13
CA SER A 152 -2.63 31.67 -20.02
C SER A 152 -1.47 31.18 -20.88
N SER A 153 -1.63 31.19 -22.19
CA SER A 153 -0.49 30.99 -23.08
C SER A 153 0.23 32.32 -23.24
N ALA A 154 1.22 32.57 -22.43
CA ALA A 154 2.20 33.59 -22.76
C ALA A 154 3.04 33.03 -23.93
N LYS A 155 2.97 33.63 -25.09
CA LYS A 155 4.01 33.46 -26.07
C LYS A 155 5.26 34.11 -25.51
N ASP A 156 6.34 33.36 -25.49
CA ASP A 156 7.70 33.79 -25.17
C ASP A 156 7.94 34.24 -23.72
N GLY A 157 8.00 33.28 -22.80
CA GLY A 157 8.92 33.31 -21.63
C GLY A 157 8.83 34.46 -20.61
N ILE A 158 7.85 35.37 -20.71
CA ILE A 158 7.71 36.49 -19.78
C ILE A 158 6.40 36.35 -19.03
N THR A 159 6.47 35.96 -17.76
CA THR A 159 5.36 36.05 -16.83
C THR A 159 5.27 37.48 -16.33
N ILE A 160 4.35 38.28 -16.86
CA ILE A 160 4.09 39.62 -16.35
C ILE A 160 3.00 39.50 -15.27
N TYR A 161 3.40 39.67 -14.01
CA TYR A 161 2.45 39.90 -12.91
C TYR A 161 2.06 41.39 -12.96
N THR A 162 0.88 41.71 -13.46
CA THR A 162 0.36 43.07 -13.38
C THR A 162 -0.40 43.29 -12.07
N ASN A 163 0.31 43.72 -11.04
CA ASN A 163 -0.27 44.47 -9.97
C ASN A 163 -0.16 45.97 -10.35
N THR A 164 -1.08 46.47 -11.12
CA THR A 164 -1.13 47.88 -11.47
C THR A 164 -2.10 48.58 -10.53
N ARG A 165 -1.55 49.31 -9.54
CA ARG A 165 -2.12 50.54 -9.11
C ARG A 165 -1.85 51.60 -10.17
N ALA A 166 -2.92 52.15 -10.71
CA ALA A 166 -2.86 53.26 -11.65
C ALA A 166 -2.26 54.48 -10.99
N SER A 167 -1.10 54.94 -11.46
CA SER A 167 -0.73 56.35 -11.51
C SER A 167 0.42 56.52 -12.50
N ASP A 168 0.10 57.22 -13.56
CA ASP A 168 0.96 58.00 -14.45
C ASP A 168 2.06 57.40 -15.27
N TYR A 169 1.96 57.74 -16.52
CA TYR A 169 2.86 57.80 -17.67
C TYR A 169 2.79 56.66 -18.67
N GLY A 170 2.24 57.04 -19.81
CA GLY A 170 2.56 56.43 -21.11
C GLY A 170 1.56 55.37 -21.59
N THR A 171 0.67 55.77 -22.46
CA THR A 171 -0.14 54.90 -23.30
C THR A 171 0.74 53.97 -24.11
N ILE A 172 0.88 52.75 -23.63
CA ILE A 172 1.21 51.62 -24.52
C ILE A 172 -0.09 50.88 -24.75
N ASN A 173 -0.75 51.18 -25.84
CA ASN A 173 -1.86 50.40 -26.36
C ASN A 173 -1.31 49.11 -26.93
N GLU A 174 -0.97 48.17 -26.10
CA GLU A 174 -0.83 46.76 -26.50
C GLU A 174 -2.05 46.03 -25.97
N ASN A 175 -2.98 45.73 -26.87
CA ASN A 175 -4.06 44.81 -26.60
C ASN A 175 -3.50 43.41 -26.39
N TYR A 176 -2.97 43.18 -25.19
CA TYR A 176 -2.75 41.83 -24.71
C TYR A 176 -4.11 41.24 -24.33
N GLN A 177 -4.78 40.65 -25.29
CA GLN A 177 -5.85 39.73 -25.02
C GLN A 177 -5.16 38.53 -24.36
N ASN A 178 -5.18 38.49 -23.02
CA ASN A 178 -4.95 37.27 -22.25
C ASN A 178 -6.05 36.28 -22.65
N SER A 179 -5.87 35.56 -23.72
CA SER A 179 -6.76 34.49 -24.07
C SER A 179 -6.49 33.32 -23.13
N LEU A 180 -7.31 33.24 -22.08
CA LEU A 180 -7.36 32.04 -21.26
C LEU A 180 -7.73 30.87 -22.20
N LYS A 181 -6.82 29.94 -22.32
CA LYS A 181 -7.07 28.70 -23.01
C LYS A 181 -7.55 27.65 -22.03
N THR A 182 -8.52 26.92 -22.46
CA THR A 182 -9.06 25.80 -21.67
C THR A 182 -8.44 24.50 -22.18
N ARG A 183 -7.92 23.72 -21.25
CA ARG A 183 -7.48 22.34 -21.50
C ARG A 183 -8.35 21.41 -20.67
N PHE A 184 -8.77 20.32 -21.28
CA PHE A 184 -9.39 19.21 -20.58
C PHE A 184 -8.36 18.09 -20.45
N SER A 185 -8.17 17.61 -19.24
CA SER A 185 -7.27 16.50 -18.93
C SER A 185 -8.04 15.41 -18.22
N LEU A 186 -7.77 14.15 -18.59
CA LEU A 186 -8.30 13.00 -17.90
C LEU A 186 -7.31 12.58 -16.81
N VAL A 187 -7.70 12.72 -15.56
CA VAL A 187 -6.82 12.45 -14.42
C VAL A 187 -7.36 11.32 -13.54
N PRO A 188 -6.48 10.52 -12.91
CA PRO A 188 -6.91 9.52 -11.95
C PRO A 188 -7.54 10.17 -10.72
N VAL A 189 -8.61 9.55 -10.22
CA VAL A 189 -9.27 9.97 -8.98
C VAL A 189 -8.98 8.94 -7.90
N PHE A 190 -8.51 9.42 -6.78
CA PHE A 190 -8.28 8.63 -5.58
C PHE A 190 -9.29 9.02 -4.51
N LYS A 191 -9.64 8.06 -3.68
CA LYS A 191 -10.56 8.21 -2.56
C LYS A 191 -9.96 7.54 -1.33
N ILE A 192 -10.12 8.16 -0.17
CA ILE A 192 -9.70 7.54 1.09
C ILE A 192 -10.60 6.33 1.38
N LEU A 193 -9.98 5.17 1.38
CA LEU A 193 -10.62 3.89 1.68
C LEU A 193 -10.73 3.64 3.19
N SER A 194 -9.68 3.98 3.92
CA SER A 194 -9.62 3.85 5.38
C SER A 194 -8.73 4.91 6.00
N VAL A 195 -9.06 5.31 7.21
CA VAL A 195 -8.22 6.15 8.08
C VAL A 195 -7.94 5.34 9.33
N ARG A 196 -6.66 5.22 9.69
CA ARG A 196 -6.22 4.46 10.87
C ARG A 196 -6.59 5.23 12.13
N PRO A 197 -7.19 4.56 13.13
CA PRO A 197 -7.47 5.18 14.43
C PRO A 197 -6.19 5.74 15.09
N ASN A 198 -6.31 6.89 15.72
CA ASN A 198 -5.24 7.60 16.42
C ASN A 198 -4.04 7.98 15.52
N SER A 199 -4.23 8.06 14.21
CA SER A 199 -3.21 8.52 13.26
C SER A 199 -3.26 10.05 13.11
N GLU A 200 -2.17 10.61 12.58
CA GLU A 200 -2.13 12.04 12.22
C GLU A 200 -3.22 12.41 11.20
N ALA A 201 -3.57 11.49 10.32
CA ALA A 201 -4.66 11.69 9.36
C ALA A 201 -6.01 11.83 10.04
N GLU A 202 -6.31 11.02 11.05
CA GLU A 202 -7.54 11.14 11.83
C GLU A 202 -7.56 12.45 12.63
N ILE A 203 -6.43 12.79 13.27
CA ILE A 203 -6.27 14.06 14.02
C ILE A 203 -6.46 15.25 13.09
N ALA A 204 -5.98 15.19 11.86
CA ALA A 204 -6.19 16.21 10.84
C ALA A 204 -7.63 16.27 10.32
N GLY A 205 -8.50 15.34 10.73
CA GLY A 205 -9.92 15.32 10.38
C GLY A 205 -10.24 14.64 9.05
N LEU A 206 -9.29 13.92 8.43
CA LEU A 206 -9.54 13.14 7.23
C LEU A 206 -10.52 11.99 7.52
N LYS A 207 -11.37 11.67 6.54
CA LYS A 207 -12.40 10.65 6.67
C LYS A 207 -12.44 9.72 5.48
N ARG A 208 -12.93 8.50 5.73
CA ARG A 208 -13.27 7.58 4.64
C ARG A 208 -14.23 8.27 3.66
N GLY A 209 -13.84 8.26 2.40
CA GLY A 209 -14.63 8.83 1.33
C GLY A 209 -14.15 10.18 0.83
N ASP A 210 -13.24 10.84 1.52
CA ASP A 210 -12.59 12.08 1.03
C ASP A 210 -11.80 11.77 -0.25
N LYS A 211 -11.70 12.79 -1.13
CA LYS A 211 -11.05 12.71 -2.45
C LYS A 211 -9.82 13.58 -2.49
#